data_3809d49e22e7c2091cf8d4bc47f1960b
#
_entry.id   3809d49e22e7c2091cf8d4bc47f1960b
#
_cell.length_a   1.000
_cell.length_b   1.000
_cell.length_c   1.000
_cell.angle_alpha   90.00
_cell.angle_beta   90.00
_cell.angle_gamma   90.00
#
_symmetry.space_group_name_H-M   'P 1'
#
loop_
_entity.id
_entity.type
_entity.pdbx_description
1 polymer ?
#
loop_
_entity_poly.entity_id
_entity_poly.type
_entity_poly.pdbx_seq_one_letter_code
_entity_poly.pdbx_strand_id
1 'polypeptide(L)'
;EGGPRENAEIGFTSFPAEVQGTKQRVRSETFADHYSQARQFYLSQQPIEQKHIGDALVFELSKVERVDIRARAVSHLRNIDEDLAATVADGLGLDLPDAAKAAKPTLDLPTSSALSIVANGPANFAGRKMGLLLTDGSSAELFNALTKALEAEGAVWEVVAPKIGGVTLDDGTKVAAKQKIDGGPSVLFDAVAVLPSEEGAAMLAKDAASKDFVADA
;
A
#
# COMPACT_ATOMS: atom_id res chain seq x y z
N GLU A 1 -19.94 17.85 -5.98
CA GLU A 1 -19.61 18.25 -5.17
C GLU A 1 -20.23 18.07 -3.78
N GLY A 2 -19.98 17.17 -3.02
CA GLY A 2 -20.50 17.02 -1.68
C GLY A 2 -19.42 16.46 -0.79
N GLY A 3 -18.74 17.32 -0.06
CA GLY A 3 -17.97 16.91 1.09
C GLY A 3 -18.88 16.26 2.15
N PRO A 4 -18.31 15.69 3.22
CA PRO A 4 -19.07 15.15 4.33
C PRO A 4 -20.09 16.17 4.83
N ARG A 5 -21.31 15.71 5.08
CA ARG A 5 -22.40 16.53 5.64
C ARG A 5 -22.80 15.99 6.98
N GLU A 6 -23.14 16.90 7.87
CA GLU A 6 -23.72 16.54 9.16
C GLU A 6 -25.07 15.85 8.96
N ASN A 7 -25.27 14.72 9.64
CA ASN A 7 -26.55 14.03 9.72
C ASN A 7 -26.96 13.94 11.18
N ALA A 8 -27.89 14.80 11.58
CA ALA A 8 -28.33 14.92 12.95
C ALA A 8 -29.10 13.69 13.46
N GLU A 9 -29.61 12.82 12.58
CA GLU A 9 -30.39 11.63 12.97
C GLU A 9 -29.48 10.44 13.31
N ILE A 10 -28.36 10.28 12.62
CA ILE A 10 -27.43 9.15 12.76
C ILE A 10 -26.02 9.58 13.14
N GLY A 11 -25.76 10.88 13.19
CA GLY A 11 -24.48 11.46 13.55
C GLY A 11 -24.17 11.31 15.03
N PHE A 12 -22.88 11.44 15.36
CA PHE A 12 -22.45 11.47 16.76
C PHE A 12 -23.05 12.67 17.49
N THR A 13 -23.67 12.40 18.63
CA THR A 13 -24.13 13.44 19.57
C THR A 13 -23.28 13.44 20.83
N SER A 14 -22.84 14.63 21.27
CA SER A 14 -22.09 14.76 22.50
C SER A 14 -23.00 14.43 23.70
N PHE A 15 -22.48 13.60 24.59
CA PHE A 15 -23.15 13.34 25.86
C PHE A 15 -22.86 14.50 26.84
N PRO A 16 -23.86 15.24 27.30
CA PRO A 16 -23.65 16.30 28.27
C PRO A 16 -23.31 15.68 29.64
N ALA A 17 -22.13 15.98 30.14
CA ALA A 17 -21.69 15.57 31.47
C ALA A 17 -21.14 16.77 32.23
N GLU A 18 -21.54 16.92 33.50
CA GLU A 18 -20.93 17.90 34.39
C GLU A 18 -19.60 17.37 34.92
N VAL A 19 -18.53 18.14 34.69
CA VAL A 19 -17.20 17.85 35.23
C VAL A 19 -16.84 18.93 36.20
N GLN A 20 -16.67 18.56 37.48
CA GLN A 20 -16.23 19.47 38.53
C GLN A 20 -14.71 19.40 38.68
N GLY A 21 -14.07 20.54 38.83
CA GLY A 21 -12.62 20.65 39.02
C GLY A 21 -12.00 21.83 38.30
N THR A 22 -10.72 22.05 38.56
CA THR A 22 -9.96 23.08 37.90
C THR A 22 -9.55 22.60 36.52
N LYS A 23 -9.92 23.34 35.44
CA LYS A 23 -9.45 23.07 34.10
C LYS A 23 -7.95 23.33 34.02
N GLN A 24 -7.17 22.29 33.71
CA GLN A 24 -5.73 22.38 33.52
C GLN A 24 -5.32 21.78 32.18
N ARG A 25 -4.33 22.39 31.53
CA ARG A 25 -3.70 21.83 30.33
C ARG A 25 -2.51 20.98 30.77
N VAL A 26 -2.79 19.77 31.23
CA VAL A 26 -1.77 18.79 31.66
C VAL A 26 -1.75 17.63 30.67
N ARG A 27 -0.55 17.29 30.17
CA ARG A 27 -0.39 16.09 29.35
C ARG A 27 -0.49 14.85 30.24
N SER A 28 -1.37 13.91 29.89
CA SER A 28 -1.51 12.67 30.63
C SER A 28 -0.18 11.90 30.64
N GLU A 29 0.11 11.20 31.75
CA GLU A 29 1.29 10.33 31.86
C GLU A 29 1.28 9.16 30.88
N THR A 30 0.11 8.76 30.37
CA THR A 30 0.01 7.72 29.33
C THR A 30 0.70 8.12 28.04
N PHE A 31 0.79 9.44 27.74
CA PHE A 31 1.55 9.93 26.59
C PHE A 31 3.07 9.82 26.75
N ALA A 32 3.58 9.44 27.91
CA ALA A 32 5.02 9.19 28.08
C ALA A 32 5.46 7.80 27.58
N ASP A 33 4.53 6.89 27.36
CA ASP A 33 4.77 5.63 26.66
C ASP A 33 4.67 5.88 25.15
N HIS A 34 5.81 6.10 24.50
CA HIS A 34 5.86 6.47 23.10
C HIS A 34 5.96 5.26 22.16
N TYR A 35 6.32 4.08 22.66
CA TYR A 35 6.76 2.98 21.80
C TYR A 35 5.97 1.69 21.94
N SER A 36 5.31 1.43 23.07
CA SER A 36 4.68 0.13 23.32
C SER A 36 3.62 -0.25 22.29
N GLN A 37 2.78 0.71 21.86
CA GLN A 37 1.78 0.45 20.84
C GLN A 37 2.41 0.24 19.45
N ALA A 38 3.43 1.02 19.11
CA ALA A 38 4.14 0.86 17.84
C ALA A 38 4.86 -0.50 17.77
N ARG A 39 5.50 -0.92 18.88
CA ARG A 39 6.08 -2.25 19.00
C ARG A 39 5.02 -3.35 18.87
N GLN A 40 3.90 -3.25 19.59
CA GLN A 40 2.80 -4.21 19.47
C GLN A 40 2.29 -4.29 18.02
N PHE A 41 2.09 -3.15 17.36
CA PHE A 41 1.68 -3.11 15.96
C PHE A 41 2.67 -3.85 15.07
N TYR A 42 3.95 -3.48 15.11
CA TYR A 42 4.98 -4.09 14.28
C TYR A 42 5.09 -5.60 14.49
N LEU A 43 5.15 -6.05 15.76
CA LEU A 43 5.25 -7.48 16.10
C LEU A 43 3.98 -8.28 15.76
N SER A 44 2.84 -7.62 15.56
CA SER A 44 1.58 -8.24 15.15
C SER A 44 1.47 -8.43 13.63
N GLN A 45 2.39 -7.84 12.86
CA GLN A 45 2.38 -7.92 11.40
C GLN A 45 2.95 -9.26 10.91
N GLN A 46 2.46 -9.74 9.76
CA GLN A 46 3.07 -10.87 9.06
C GLN A 46 4.46 -10.49 8.52
N PRO A 47 5.37 -11.44 8.28
CA PRO A 47 6.72 -11.13 7.80
C PRO A 47 6.77 -10.25 6.55
N ILE A 48 5.83 -10.44 5.62
CA ILE A 48 5.74 -9.60 4.42
C ILE A 48 5.34 -8.15 4.75
N GLU A 49 4.43 -7.96 5.72
CA GLU A 49 4.01 -6.64 6.17
C GLU A 49 5.16 -5.93 6.91
N GLN A 50 5.92 -6.65 7.75
CA GLN A 50 7.11 -6.13 8.42
C GLN A 50 8.17 -5.68 7.41
N LYS A 51 8.39 -6.49 6.36
CA LYS A 51 9.29 -6.13 5.26
C LYS A 51 8.83 -4.84 4.58
N HIS A 52 7.56 -4.72 4.24
CA HIS A 52 7.01 -3.51 3.61
C HIS A 52 7.16 -2.27 4.49
N ILE A 53 7.01 -2.41 5.82
CA ILE A 53 7.25 -1.31 6.77
C ILE A 53 8.72 -0.86 6.71
N GLY A 54 9.66 -1.80 6.72
CA GLY A 54 11.09 -1.51 6.60
C GLY A 54 11.43 -0.81 5.29
N ASP A 55 10.97 -1.36 4.16
CA ASP A 55 11.19 -0.80 2.82
C ASP A 55 10.60 0.62 2.70
N ALA A 56 9.39 0.84 3.22
CA ALA A 56 8.73 2.14 3.21
C ALA A 56 9.50 3.18 4.06
N LEU A 57 10.00 2.79 5.22
CA LEU A 57 10.82 3.66 6.06
C LEU A 57 12.14 4.04 5.38
N VAL A 58 12.81 3.10 4.72
CA VAL A 58 14.01 3.38 3.91
C VAL A 58 13.68 4.35 2.78
N PHE A 59 12.61 4.08 2.03
CA PHE A 59 12.19 4.92 0.91
C PHE A 59 11.87 6.36 1.35
N GLU A 60 11.08 6.54 2.39
CA GLU A 60 10.69 7.88 2.85
C GLU A 60 11.85 8.62 3.53
N LEU A 61 12.64 7.94 4.36
CA LEU A 61 13.77 8.58 5.02
C LEU A 61 14.92 8.89 4.06
N SER A 62 15.06 8.16 2.94
CA SER A 62 16.07 8.46 1.91
C SER A 62 15.90 9.86 1.30
N LYS A 63 14.67 10.38 1.28
CA LYS A 63 14.34 11.73 0.79
C LYS A 63 14.72 12.84 1.77
N VAL A 64 15.02 12.52 3.03
CA VAL A 64 15.44 13.48 4.04
C VAL A 64 16.90 13.80 3.84
N GLU A 65 17.24 15.03 3.49
CA GLU A 65 18.61 15.45 3.18
C GLU A 65 19.56 15.41 4.38
N ARG A 66 19.06 15.71 5.58
CA ARG A 66 19.83 15.78 6.80
C ARG A 66 20.06 14.44 7.45
N VAL A 67 21.30 13.99 7.46
CA VAL A 67 21.72 12.68 8.02
C VAL A 67 21.40 12.56 9.52
N ASP A 68 21.56 13.65 10.31
CA ASP A 68 21.23 13.65 11.73
C ASP A 68 19.74 13.42 12.02
N ILE A 69 18.85 13.81 11.10
CA ILE A 69 17.42 13.52 11.21
C ILE A 69 17.14 12.04 10.91
N ARG A 70 17.78 11.48 9.87
CA ARG A 70 17.70 10.04 9.58
C ARG A 70 18.17 9.19 10.76
N ALA A 71 19.36 9.50 11.30
CA ALA A 71 19.92 8.81 12.46
C ALA A 71 18.98 8.89 13.68
N ARG A 72 18.40 10.07 13.95
CA ARG A 72 17.45 10.23 15.04
C ARG A 72 16.16 9.42 14.81
N ALA A 73 15.65 9.34 13.59
CA ALA A 73 14.51 8.48 13.27
C ALA A 73 14.83 7.01 13.56
N VAL A 74 15.99 6.50 13.10
CA VAL A 74 16.44 5.13 13.36
C VAL A 74 16.63 4.87 14.85
N SER A 75 17.15 5.85 15.63
CA SER A 75 17.30 5.72 17.07
C SER A 75 15.97 5.47 17.81
N HIS A 76 14.89 6.00 17.30
CA HIS A 76 13.54 5.71 17.81
C HIS A 76 13.07 4.32 17.45
N LEU A 77 13.39 3.82 16.25
CA LEU A 77 13.01 2.47 15.81
C LEU A 77 13.59 1.39 16.71
N ARG A 78 14.78 1.59 17.30
CA ARG A 78 15.39 0.66 18.27
C ARG A 78 14.52 0.40 19.51
N ASN A 79 13.66 1.34 19.88
CA ASN A 79 12.70 1.12 20.97
C ASN A 79 11.46 0.34 20.50
N ILE A 80 11.30 0.16 19.21
CA ILE A 80 10.20 -0.61 18.60
C ILE A 80 10.68 -2.03 18.33
N ASP A 81 11.73 -2.16 17.51
CA ASP A 81 12.33 -3.45 17.15
C ASP A 81 13.76 -3.24 16.64
N GLU A 82 14.71 -4.07 17.13
CA GLU A 82 16.12 -3.92 16.78
C GLU A 82 16.41 -4.34 15.34
N ASP A 83 15.75 -5.40 14.84
CA ASP A 83 15.94 -5.87 13.46
C ASP A 83 15.36 -4.87 12.45
N LEU A 84 14.22 -4.27 12.76
CA LEU A 84 13.66 -3.17 11.97
C LEU A 84 14.65 -1.99 11.92
N ALA A 85 15.17 -1.58 13.07
CA ALA A 85 16.12 -0.46 13.13
C ALA A 85 17.40 -0.74 12.35
N ALA A 86 17.96 -1.96 12.47
CA ALA A 86 19.15 -2.37 11.74
C ALA A 86 18.89 -2.40 10.22
N THR A 87 17.76 -2.96 9.78
CA THR A 87 17.37 -3.00 8.36
C THR A 87 17.24 -1.60 7.77
N VAL A 88 16.62 -0.69 8.51
CA VAL A 88 16.44 0.70 8.03
C VAL A 88 17.77 1.47 8.05
N ALA A 89 18.63 1.26 9.06
CA ALA A 89 19.97 1.87 9.09
C ALA A 89 20.79 1.44 7.87
N ASP A 90 20.85 0.12 7.60
CA ASP A 90 21.56 -0.43 6.45
C ASP A 90 21.07 0.14 5.13
N GLY A 91 19.75 0.14 4.92
CA GLY A 91 19.12 0.70 3.73
C GLY A 91 19.37 2.21 3.52
N LEU A 92 19.68 2.94 4.59
CA LEU A 92 20.01 4.37 4.54
C LEU A 92 21.54 4.63 4.52
N GLY A 93 22.36 3.57 4.58
CA GLY A 93 23.82 3.68 4.65
C GLY A 93 24.32 4.34 5.95
N LEU A 94 23.65 4.05 7.07
CA LEU A 94 23.98 4.59 8.40
C LEU A 94 24.54 3.50 9.29
N ASP A 95 25.49 3.86 10.12
CA ASP A 95 25.78 3.06 11.31
C ASP A 95 24.56 3.06 12.23
N LEU A 96 24.27 1.92 12.87
CA LEU A 96 23.14 1.82 13.78
C LEU A 96 23.35 2.73 15.00
N PRO A 97 22.56 3.82 15.16
CA PRO A 97 22.77 4.76 16.25
C PRO A 97 22.31 4.18 17.59
N ASP A 98 22.73 4.79 18.68
CA ASP A 98 22.21 4.46 20.02
C ASP A 98 20.70 4.66 20.08
N ALA A 99 20.02 3.82 20.87
CA ALA A 99 18.56 3.94 21.06
C ALA A 99 18.21 5.28 21.69
N ALA A 100 17.15 5.92 21.18
CA ALA A 100 16.63 7.12 21.78
C ALA A 100 16.17 6.84 23.22
N LYS A 101 16.46 7.76 24.14
CA LYS A 101 16.04 7.63 25.53
C LYS A 101 14.53 7.62 25.65
N ALA A 102 13.97 6.50 26.07
CA ALA A 102 12.55 6.39 26.37
C ALA A 102 12.18 7.11 27.66
N ALA A 103 11.06 7.83 27.68
CA ALA A 103 10.53 8.46 28.90
C ALA A 103 9.95 7.45 29.89
N LYS A 104 9.36 6.37 29.33
CA LYS A 104 8.93 5.16 30.08
C LYS A 104 9.47 3.93 29.36
N PRO A 105 9.77 2.84 30.07
CA PRO A 105 10.17 1.58 29.43
C PRO A 105 9.10 1.11 28.44
N THR A 106 9.55 0.63 27.28
CA THR A 106 8.67 -0.01 26.29
C THR A 106 8.14 -1.33 26.86
N LEU A 107 6.84 -1.56 26.77
CA LEU A 107 6.18 -2.76 27.24
C LEU A 107 6.12 -3.81 26.13
N ASP A 108 6.34 -5.07 26.46
CA ASP A 108 6.07 -6.20 25.60
C ASP A 108 4.58 -6.59 25.69
N LEU A 109 3.77 -5.86 24.93
CA LEU A 109 2.35 -6.17 24.82
C LEU A 109 2.15 -7.43 23.96
N PRO A 110 1.12 -8.26 24.23
CA PRO A 110 0.85 -9.42 23.41
C PRO A 110 0.50 -9.01 21.98
N THR A 111 0.93 -9.82 21.01
CA THR A 111 0.54 -9.61 19.61
C THR A 111 -0.96 -9.75 19.42
N SER A 112 -1.51 -9.02 18.45
CA SER A 112 -2.92 -9.05 18.10
C SER A 112 -3.10 -9.33 16.61
N SER A 113 -3.70 -10.47 16.27
CA SER A 113 -4.00 -10.82 14.88
C SER A 113 -4.93 -9.81 14.20
N ALA A 114 -5.72 -9.06 14.98
CA ALA A 114 -6.60 -8.02 14.44
C ALA A 114 -5.85 -6.85 13.78
N LEU A 115 -4.54 -6.70 14.03
CA LEU A 115 -3.71 -5.62 13.47
C LEU A 115 -3.09 -5.98 12.11
N SER A 116 -3.10 -7.24 11.69
CA SER A 116 -2.56 -7.67 10.41
C SER A 116 -3.62 -7.56 9.31
N ILE A 117 -3.35 -6.80 8.26
CA ILE A 117 -4.23 -6.69 7.09
C ILE A 117 -4.21 -8.00 6.30
N VAL A 118 -3.04 -8.62 6.14
CA VAL A 118 -2.88 -9.88 5.41
C VAL A 118 -3.64 -11.01 6.10
N ALA A 119 -3.59 -11.09 7.44
CA ALA A 119 -4.32 -12.13 8.18
C ALA A 119 -5.85 -11.93 8.19
N ASN A 120 -6.32 -10.69 8.10
CA ASN A 120 -7.76 -10.35 8.20
C ASN A 120 -8.35 -9.82 6.89
N GLY A 121 -7.56 -9.70 5.84
CA GLY A 121 -8.02 -9.27 4.53
C GLY A 121 -9.03 -10.27 3.94
N PRO A 122 -9.91 -9.82 3.04
CA PRO A 122 -10.86 -10.72 2.38
C PRO A 122 -10.09 -11.75 1.54
N ALA A 123 -10.50 -13.03 1.66
CA ALA A 123 -9.92 -14.13 0.88
C ALA A 123 -10.52 -14.23 -0.55
N ASN A 124 -11.03 -13.14 -1.09
CA ASN A 124 -11.61 -13.05 -2.42
C ASN A 124 -11.19 -11.74 -3.13
N PHE A 125 -11.45 -11.66 -4.42
CA PHE A 125 -11.12 -10.51 -5.24
C PHE A 125 -12.34 -9.59 -5.50
N ALA A 126 -13.45 -9.79 -4.81
CA ALA A 126 -14.69 -9.02 -4.97
C ALA A 126 -14.46 -7.52 -4.72
N GLY A 127 -14.97 -6.70 -5.62
CA GLY A 127 -14.84 -5.24 -5.56
C GLY A 127 -13.45 -4.70 -5.91
N ARG A 128 -12.46 -5.56 -6.22
CA ARG A 128 -11.13 -5.17 -6.67
C ARG A 128 -11.11 -4.89 -8.17
N LYS A 129 -10.14 -4.09 -8.60
CA LYS A 129 -9.97 -3.73 -10.00
C LYS A 129 -8.68 -4.31 -10.57
N MET A 130 -8.78 -5.00 -11.71
CA MET A 130 -7.64 -5.51 -12.46
C MET A 130 -7.40 -4.73 -13.75
N GLY A 131 -6.14 -4.33 -13.99
CA GLY A 131 -5.68 -3.78 -15.26
C GLY A 131 -5.24 -4.90 -16.21
N LEU A 132 -5.83 -4.95 -17.41
CA LEU A 132 -5.49 -5.95 -18.43
C LEU A 132 -4.68 -5.29 -19.53
N LEU A 133 -3.36 -5.49 -19.53
CA LEU A 133 -2.49 -4.97 -20.58
C LEU A 133 -2.52 -5.89 -21.80
N LEU A 134 -3.10 -5.40 -22.88
CA LEU A 134 -3.27 -6.09 -24.15
C LEU A 134 -2.50 -5.41 -25.29
N THR A 135 -2.21 -6.19 -26.33
CA THR A 135 -1.68 -5.70 -27.60
C THR A 135 -2.49 -6.26 -28.77
N ASP A 136 -2.30 -5.73 -29.97
CA ASP A 136 -2.86 -6.36 -31.16
C ASP A 136 -2.36 -7.81 -31.26
N GLY A 137 -3.26 -8.75 -31.57
CA GLY A 137 -3.00 -10.18 -31.62
C GLY A 137 -2.98 -10.90 -30.26
N SER A 138 -3.35 -10.22 -29.16
CA SER A 138 -3.56 -10.89 -27.86
C SER A 138 -4.60 -12.01 -27.97
N SER A 139 -4.43 -13.07 -27.19
CA SER A 139 -5.33 -14.22 -27.23
C SER A 139 -6.75 -13.89 -26.74
N ALA A 140 -7.73 -14.07 -27.61
CA ALA A 140 -9.14 -13.94 -27.30
C ALA A 140 -9.58 -14.95 -26.26
N GLU A 141 -9.07 -16.18 -26.33
CA GLU A 141 -9.38 -17.25 -25.39
C GLU A 141 -8.96 -16.87 -23.96
N LEU A 142 -7.70 -16.42 -23.79
CA LEU A 142 -7.18 -16.00 -22.47
C LEU A 142 -7.90 -14.76 -21.94
N PHE A 143 -8.13 -13.78 -22.80
CA PHE A 143 -8.87 -12.57 -22.42
C PHE A 143 -10.28 -12.90 -21.93
N ASN A 144 -11.04 -13.71 -22.69
CA ASN A 144 -12.40 -14.09 -22.33
C ASN A 144 -12.45 -14.98 -21.07
N ALA A 145 -11.49 -15.90 -20.90
CA ALA A 145 -11.40 -16.72 -19.69
C ALA A 145 -11.15 -15.88 -18.45
N LEU A 146 -10.19 -14.94 -18.53
CA LEU A 146 -9.84 -14.07 -17.41
C LEU A 146 -10.99 -13.12 -17.04
N THR A 147 -11.58 -12.44 -18.03
CA THR A 147 -12.68 -11.49 -17.76
C THR A 147 -13.89 -12.20 -17.17
N LYS A 148 -14.22 -13.38 -17.66
CA LYS A 148 -15.29 -14.21 -17.11
C LYS A 148 -15.00 -14.63 -15.65
N ALA A 149 -13.76 -14.97 -15.33
CA ALA A 149 -13.37 -15.32 -13.96
C ALA A 149 -13.45 -14.09 -13.03
N LEU A 150 -13.02 -12.93 -13.49
CA LEU A 150 -13.12 -11.67 -12.72
C LEU A 150 -14.58 -11.30 -12.46
N GLU A 151 -15.44 -11.40 -13.46
CA GLU A 151 -16.88 -11.15 -13.32
C GLU A 151 -17.53 -12.11 -12.33
N ALA A 152 -17.16 -13.39 -12.36
CA ALA A 152 -17.66 -14.41 -11.43
C ALA A 152 -17.25 -14.12 -9.97
N GLU A 153 -16.07 -13.51 -9.76
CA GLU A 153 -15.59 -13.06 -8.45
C GLU A 153 -16.19 -11.71 -8.03
N GLY A 154 -16.98 -11.06 -8.88
CA GLY A 154 -17.48 -9.70 -8.61
C GLY A 154 -16.39 -8.62 -8.67
N ALA A 155 -15.30 -8.88 -9.38
CA ALA A 155 -14.24 -7.92 -9.62
C ALA A 155 -14.54 -7.03 -10.82
N VAL A 156 -13.88 -5.87 -10.87
CA VAL A 156 -13.92 -4.93 -12.00
C VAL A 156 -12.62 -5.06 -12.79
N TRP A 157 -12.67 -4.85 -14.09
CA TRP A 157 -11.48 -4.84 -14.93
C TRP A 157 -11.49 -3.71 -15.94
N GLU A 158 -10.32 -3.26 -16.33
CA GLU A 158 -10.13 -2.25 -17.39
C GLU A 158 -9.00 -2.68 -18.33
N VAL A 159 -9.20 -2.45 -19.63
CA VAL A 159 -8.17 -2.71 -20.63
C VAL A 159 -7.21 -1.53 -20.71
N VAL A 160 -5.92 -1.85 -20.61
CA VAL A 160 -4.80 -0.96 -20.88
C VAL A 160 -4.17 -1.39 -22.20
N ALA A 161 -3.88 -0.45 -23.09
CA ALA A 161 -3.30 -0.76 -24.38
C ALA A 161 -2.32 0.34 -24.84
N PRO A 162 -1.45 0.05 -25.81
CA PRO A 162 -0.58 1.06 -26.42
C PRO A 162 -1.33 2.22 -27.07
N LYS A 163 -2.60 2.00 -27.45
CA LYS A 163 -3.47 3.00 -28.08
C LYS A 163 -4.83 3.05 -27.37
N ILE A 164 -5.35 4.24 -27.18
CA ILE A 164 -6.68 4.41 -26.57
C ILE A 164 -7.82 3.79 -27.41
N GLY A 165 -7.63 3.64 -28.73
CA GLY A 165 -8.57 2.94 -29.59
C GLY A 165 -8.68 1.44 -29.30
N GLY A 166 -7.82 0.91 -28.46
CA GLY A 166 -7.79 -0.50 -28.06
C GLY A 166 -6.97 -1.38 -28.98
N VAL A 167 -7.31 -2.64 -28.98
CA VAL A 167 -6.57 -3.70 -29.69
C VAL A 167 -7.53 -4.57 -30.50
N THR A 168 -6.99 -5.28 -31.49
CA THR A 168 -7.67 -6.37 -32.19
C THR A 168 -7.08 -7.69 -31.72
N LEU A 169 -7.88 -8.57 -31.13
CA LEU A 169 -7.47 -9.87 -30.66
C LEU A 169 -7.15 -10.82 -31.83
N ASP A 170 -6.59 -12.00 -31.52
CA ASP A 170 -6.18 -13.00 -32.51
C ASP A 170 -7.36 -13.59 -33.33
N ASP A 171 -8.58 -13.53 -32.80
CA ASP A 171 -9.81 -13.94 -33.48
C ASP A 171 -10.46 -12.80 -34.32
N GLY A 172 -9.86 -11.62 -34.34
CA GLY A 172 -10.39 -10.43 -35.02
C GLY A 172 -11.35 -9.58 -34.18
N THR A 173 -11.65 -9.97 -32.94
CA THR A 173 -12.47 -9.18 -32.03
C THR A 173 -11.78 -7.87 -31.65
N LYS A 174 -12.50 -6.75 -31.72
CA LYS A 174 -11.98 -5.45 -31.29
C LYS A 174 -12.36 -5.17 -29.83
N VAL A 175 -11.37 -4.86 -29.02
CA VAL A 175 -11.52 -4.52 -27.62
C VAL A 175 -11.03 -3.09 -27.40
N ALA A 176 -11.92 -2.20 -26.93
CA ALA A 176 -11.56 -0.81 -26.64
C ALA A 176 -10.71 -0.75 -25.36
N ALA A 177 -9.69 0.12 -25.38
CA ALA A 177 -8.93 0.41 -24.18
C ALA A 177 -9.61 1.50 -23.35
N LYS A 178 -9.62 1.33 -22.04
CA LYS A 178 -10.01 2.37 -21.09
C LYS A 178 -8.84 3.32 -20.81
N GLN A 179 -7.64 2.80 -20.83
CA GLN A 179 -6.42 3.52 -20.54
C GLN A 179 -5.39 3.30 -21.66
N LYS A 180 -4.69 4.37 -22.02
CA LYS A 180 -3.44 4.25 -22.76
C LYS A 180 -2.32 3.99 -21.76
N ILE A 181 -1.35 3.14 -22.08
CA ILE A 181 -0.34 2.65 -21.13
C ILE A 181 0.45 3.78 -20.44
N ASP A 182 0.80 4.83 -21.18
CA ASP A 182 1.53 6.00 -20.65
C ASP A 182 0.64 6.93 -19.80
N GLY A 183 -0.67 6.74 -19.78
CA GLY A 183 -1.62 7.48 -18.94
C GLY A 183 -2.39 6.62 -17.95
N GLY A 184 -2.16 5.31 -17.96
CA GLY A 184 -2.81 4.33 -17.08
C GLY A 184 -1.82 3.46 -16.30
N PRO A 185 -1.04 4.04 -15.36
CA PRO A 185 -0.05 3.30 -14.61
C PRO A 185 -0.67 2.18 -13.77
N SER A 186 0.11 1.14 -13.46
CA SER A 186 -0.35 -0.03 -12.70
C SER A 186 -0.90 0.28 -11.32
N VAL A 187 -0.45 1.36 -10.72
CA VAL A 187 -0.94 1.85 -9.40
C VAL A 187 -2.44 2.21 -9.37
N LEU A 188 -3.11 2.30 -10.53
CA LEU A 188 -4.56 2.51 -10.62
C LEU A 188 -5.36 1.22 -10.37
N PHE A 189 -4.70 0.09 -10.23
CA PHE A 189 -5.29 -1.25 -10.15
C PHE A 189 -4.82 -1.97 -8.90
N ASP A 190 -5.66 -2.85 -8.38
CA ASP A 190 -5.30 -3.75 -7.26
C ASP A 190 -4.43 -4.92 -7.73
N ALA A 191 -4.51 -5.25 -9.02
CA ALA A 191 -3.65 -6.23 -9.69
C ALA A 191 -3.60 -5.93 -11.19
N VAL A 192 -2.60 -6.46 -11.86
CA VAL A 192 -2.49 -6.36 -13.32
C VAL A 192 -2.28 -7.74 -13.95
N ALA A 193 -2.78 -7.91 -15.17
CA ALA A 193 -2.47 -9.05 -16.02
C ALA A 193 -1.88 -8.54 -17.34
N VAL A 194 -0.78 -9.15 -17.77
CA VAL A 194 -0.07 -8.79 -18.99
C VAL A 194 -0.26 -9.93 -20.00
N LEU A 195 -1.05 -9.69 -21.03
CA LEU A 195 -1.50 -10.68 -22.01
C LEU A 195 -1.17 -10.23 -23.46
N PRO A 196 0.09 -9.95 -23.79
CA PRO A 196 0.45 -9.50 -25.12
C PRO A 196 0.46 -10.68 -26.12
N SER A 197 0.38 -10.36 -27.42
CA SER A 197 0.87 -11.26 -28.46
C SER A 197 2.40 -11.37 -28.42
N GLU A 198 2.98 -12.31 -29.14
CA GLU A 198 4.45 -12.43 -29.25
C GLU A 198 5.10 -11.15 -29.79
N GLU A 199 4.53 -10.58 -30.86
CA GLU A 199 4.98 -9.31 -31.42
C GLU A 199 4.77 -8.14 -30.44
N GLY A 200 3.62 -8.16 -29.75
CA GLY A 200 3.28 -7.19 -28.72
C GLY A 200 4.27 -7.23 -27.55
N ALA A 201 4.66 -8.41 -27.09
CA ALA A 201 5.65 -8.57 -26.03
C ALA A 201 7.01 -7.98 -26.43
N ALA A 202 7.45 -8.23 -27.68
CA ALA A 202 8.70 -7.67 -28.20
C ALA A 202 8.66 -6.13 -28.31
N MET A 203 7.48 -5.56 -28.56
CA MET A 203 7.26 -4.11 -28.59
C MET A 203 7.27 -3.54 -27.17
N LEU A 204 6.48 -4.10 -26.25
CA LEU A 204 6.36 -3.65 -24.85
C LEU A 204 7.72 -3.71 -24.12
N ALA A 205 8.53 -4.72 -24.40
CA ALA A 205 9.86 -4.85 -23.81
C ALA A 205 10.84 -3.70 -24.18
N LYS A 206 10.54 -2.92 -25.20
CA LYS A 206 11.33 -1.75 -25.62
C LYS A 206 10.73 -0.42 -25.16
N ASP A 207 9.48 -0.43 -24.71
CA ASP A 207 8.75 0.76 -24.29
C ASP A 207 8.96 1.03 -22.80
N ALA A 208 9.27 2.27 -22.43
CA ALA A 208 9.55 2.66 -21.05
C ALA A 208 8.29 2.56 -20.17
N ALA A 209 7.15 3.08 -20.65
CA ALA A 209 5.90 3.05 -19.88
C ALA A 209 5.43 1.62 -19.59
N SER A 210 5.70 0.68 -20.50
CA SER A 210 5.40 -0.73 -20.31
C SER A 210 6.27 -1.38 -19.25
N LYS A 211 7.55 -1.01 -19.19
CA LYS A 211 8.46 -1.49 -18.13
C LYS A 211 8.06 -0.95 -16.77
N ASP A 212 7.75 0.33 -16.70
CA ASP A 212 7.28 0.97 -15.47
C ASP A 212 5.95 0.33 -15.02
N PHE A 213 5.02 0.08 -15.95
CA PHE A 213 3.75 -0.59 -15.64
C PHE A 213 3.93 -1.96 -14.98
N VAL A 214 4.94 -2.75 -15.42
CA VAL A 214 5.23 -4.07 -14.84
C VAL A 214 6.05 -3.94 -13.55
N ALA A 215 6.96 -2.96 -13.48
CA ALA A 215 7.83 -2.78 -12.32
C ALA A 215 7.08 -2.22 -11.10
N ASP A 216 6.05 -1.41 -11.34
CA ASP A 216 5.26 -0.75 -10.29
C ASP A 216 4.03 -1.58 -9.86
N ALA A 217 3.79 -2.74 -10.49
CA ALA A 217 2.71 -3.67 -10.15
C ALA A 217 3.12 -4.63 -9.02
#